data_13e597ad2a7569ba17c461a249a8ddc5
#
_entry.id   13e597ad2a7569ba17c461a249a8ddc5
#
_cell.length_a   1.000
_cell.length_b   1.000
_cell.length_c   1.000
_cell.angle_alpha   90.00
_cell.angle_beta   90.00
_cell.angle_gamma   90.00
#
_symmetry.space_group_name_H-M   'P 1'
#
loop_
_entity.id
_entity.type
_entity.pdbx_description
1 polymer ?
#
loop_
_entity_poly.entity_id
_entity_poly.type
_entity_poly.pdbx_seq_one_letter_code
_entity_poly.pdbx_strand_id
1 'polypeptide(L)'
;MTETKNPLIDSSIGSIARSLVADDHIWTEFLKLQISDHTKRTYASALNDFFVQMTGVKVNPHQIREFLNLPSAQAIAVVLSYRSRLLALNLSPNTINTRLAAIKSLVNHARKLSQCGFSLADVASLKVEAYRDTSGVEPNVYRVMIEAIDTETVGGKRDYAIMRLLWDNALRRSEVTALNIEDFQSDKLWIIRKGKIQKQAIDLAGKTRLALAQWLGVRGGAASQPLFIALDNRAYGKRLSGRSLGYLVERLAQDADVEKRMSPHRVRHSSITAYLDLSDGNVRDARLLSGHAKLETLVIYDDRRKNVQGQVSSKLADLV
;
A
#
# COMPACT_ATOMS: atom_id res chain seq x y z
N MET A 1 -60.91 -15.87 6.33
CA MET A 1 -59.90 -14.96 6.89
C MET A 1 -58.72 -15.82 7.31
N THR A 2 -57.75 -15.94 6.44
CA THR A 2 -56.51 -16.71 6.67
C THR A 2 -55.42 -15.69 6.98
N GLU A 3 -55.02 -15.62 8.27
CA GLU A 3 -53.86 -14.83 8.69
C GLU A 3 -52.58 -15.43 8.12
N THR A 4 -51.96 -14.74 7.20
CA THR A 4 -50.61 -14.97 6.74
C THR A 4 -49.65 -14.61 7.86
N LYS A 5 -49.13 -15.58 8.60
CA LYS A 5 -48.00 -15.40 9.52
C LYS A 5 -46.77 -14.96 8.73
N ASN A 6 -46.41 -13.69 8.92
CA ASN A 6 -45.13 -13.14 8.49
C ASN A 6 -44.02 -13.88 9.27
N PRO A 7 -43.01 -14.49 8.63
CA PRO A 7 -41.91 -15.10 9.36
C PRO A 7 -41.08 -13.96 9.99
N LEU A 8 -41.32 -13.71 11.28
CA LEU A 8 -40.46 -12.88 12.10
C LEU A 8 -39.04 -13.47 12.06
N ILE A 9 -38.15 -12.83 11.37
CA ILE A 9 -36.71 -13.10 11.49
C ILE A 9 -36.40 -12.88 12.97
N ASP A 10 -36.05 -13.96 13.67
CA ASP A 10 -35.62 -13.90 15.08
C ASP A 10 -34.33 -13.07 15.14
N SER A 11 -34.49 -11.76 15.33
CA SER A 11 -33.41 -10.76 15.40
C SER A 11 -32.89 -10.62 16.83
N SER A 12 -33.04 -11.66 17.67
CA SER A 12 -32.47 -11.62 19.01
C SER A 12 -30.95 -11.52 18.93
N ILE A 13 -30.34 -10.74 19.83
CA ILE A 13 -28.87 -10.58 19.90
C ILE A 13 -28.18 -11.94 20.05
N GLY A 14 -28.86 -12.92 20.66
CA GLY A 14 -28.39 -14.29 20.78
C GLY A 14 -28.36 -15.06 19.45
N SER A 15 -29.32 -14.83 18.55
CA SER A 15 -29.29 -15.46 17.23
C SER A 15 -28.22 -14.85 16.34
N ILE A 16 -28.03 -13.53 16.41
CA ILE A 16 -26.94 -12.83 15.72
C ILE A 16 -25.58 -13.33 16.27
N ALA A 17 -25.42 -13.41 17.59
CA ALA A 17 -24.20 -13.90 18.20
C ALA A 17 -23.86 -15.33 17.78
N ARG A 18 -24.85 -16.24 17.77
CA ARG A 18 -24.67 -17.63 17.28
C ARG A 18 -24.26 -17.66 15.81
N SER A 19 -24.88 -16.84 14.98
CA SER A 19 -24.52 -16.74 13.55
C SER A 19 -23.09 -16.24 13.34
N LEU A 20 -22.63 -15.23 14.11
CA LEU A 20 -21.27 -14.70 14.01
C LEU A 20 -20.18 -15.65 14.50
N VAL A 21 -20.54 -16.58 15.40
CA VAL A 21 -19.61 -17.58 15.96
C VAL A 21 -19.73 -18.92 15.22
N ALA A 22 -20.68 -19.06 14.29
CA ALA A 22 -20.81 -20.29 13.49
C ALA A 22 -19.55 -20.53 12.66
N ASP A 23 -19.05 -21.74 12.71
CA ASP A 23 -17.76 -22.16 12.15
C ASP A 23 -17.56 -21.85 10.67
N ASP A 24 -18.64 -21.82 9.89
CA ASP A 24 -18.58 -21.55 8.44
C ASP A 24 -18.35 -20.06 8.12
N HIS A 25 -18.51 -19.19 9.10
CA HIS A 25 -18.36 -17.74 8.91
C HIS A 25 -17.00 -17.19 9.31
N ILE A 26 -16.16 -17.94 10.05
CA ILE A 26 -14.88 -17.42 10.58
C ILE A 26 -13.98 -16.84 9.48
N TRP A 27 -13.93 -17.48 8.31
CA TRP A 27 -13.16 -17.02 7.17
C TRP A 27 -13.66 -15.68 6.62
N THR A 28 -14.96 -15.62 6.38
CA THR A 28 -15.61 -14.44 5.80
C THR A 28 -15.54 -13.26 6.76
N GLU A 29 -15.82 -13.49 8.04
CA GLU A 29 -15.77 -12.45 9.08
C GLU A 29 -14.33 -11.98 9.32
N PHE A 30 -13.36 -12.89 9.38
CA PHE A 30 -11.95 -12.53 9.49
C PHE A 30 -11.51 -11.58 8.37
N LEU A 31 -11.92 -11.85 7.12
CA LEU A 31 -11.58 -10.97 6.00
C LEU A 31 -12.34 -9.64 6.04
N LYS A 32 -13.62 -9.63 6.47
CA LYS A 32 -14.41 -8.40 6.62
C LYS A 32 -13.80 -7.43 7.63
N LEU A 33 -13.18 -7.94 8.70
CA LEU A 33 -12.53 -7.13 9.74
C LEU A 33 -11.26 -6.42 9.25
N GLN A 34 -10.71 -6.81 8.10
CA GLN A 34 -9.54 -6.11 7.57
C GLN A 34 -9.94 -4.74 7.02
N ILE A 35 -9.28 -3.68 7.51
CA ILE A 35 -9.62 -2.28 7.19
C ILE A 35 -9.44 -1.96 5.70
N SER A 36 -8.45 -2.57 5.03
CA SER A 36 -8.15 -2.27 3.63
C SER A 36 -8.37 -3.46 2.71
N ASP A 37 -8.90 -3.22 1.52
CA ASP A 37 -9.06 -4.24 0.48
C ASP A 37 -7.72 -4.84 0.03
N HIS A 38 -6.63 -4.09 0.14
CA HIS A 38 -5.29 -4.61 -0.12
C HIS A 38 -4.91 -5.66 0.93
N THR A 39 -5.13 -5.39 2.21
CA THR A 39 -4.87 -6.34 3.29
C THR A 39 -5.76 -7.58 3.15
N LYS A 40 -7.05 -7.40 2.83
CA LYS A 40 -7.98 -8.53 2.56
C LYS A 40 -7.42 -9.44 1.49
N ARG A 41 -7.05 -8.91 0.33
CA ARG A 41 -6.48 -9.68 -0.79
C ARG A 41 -5.15 -10.35 -0.43
N THR A 42 -4.27 -9.64 0.26
CA THR A 42 -2.97 -10.16 0.68
C THR A 42 -3.13 -11.31 1.66
N TYR A 43 -4.01 -11.17 2.65
CA TYR A 43 -4.26 -12.22 3.64
C TYR A 43 -5.00 -13.41 3.04
N ALA A 44 -5.99 -13.16 2.18
CA ALA A 44 -6.66 -14.24 1.45
C ALA A 44 -5.68 -15.06 0.59
N SER A 45 -4.79 -14.38 -0.13
CA SER A 45 -3.76 -15.04 -0.93
C SER A 45 -2.76 -15.82 -0.07
N ALA A 46 -2.32 -15.24 1.05
CA ALA A 46 -1.35 -15.86 1.95
C ALA A 46 -1.93 -17.11 2.64
N LEU A 47 -3.18 -17.04 3.09
CA LEU A 47 -3.84 -18.19 3.71
C LEU A 47 -4.16 -19.28 2.69
N ASN A 48 -4.60 -18.91 1.48
CA ASN A 48 -4.77 -19.91 0.42
C ASN A 48 -3.45 -20.61 0.09
N ASP A 49 -2.33 -19.88 0.01
CA ASP A 49 -1.01 -20.48 -0.21
C ASP A 49 -0.62 -21.43 0.95
N PHE A 50 -0.88 -21.01 2.20
CA PHE A 50 -0.61 -21.86 3.37
C PHE A 50 -1.34 -23.20 3.28
N PHE A 51 -2.66 -23.18 3.07
CA PHE A 51 -3.43 -24.42 3.00
C PHE A 51 -3.05 -25.26 1.78
N VAL A 52 -2.87 -24.68 0.61
CA VAL A 52 -2.41 -25.41 -0.58
C VAL A 52 -1.04 -26.06 -0.35
N GLN A 53 -0.08 -25.36 0.24
CA GLN A 53 1.26 -25.89 0.51
C GLN A 53 1.25 -27.02 1.55
N MET A 54 0.34 -26.99 2.52
CA MET A 54 0.31 -27.95 3.62
C MET A 54 -0.63 -29.12 3.35
N THR A 55 -1.73 -28.91 2.62
CA THR A 55 -2.78 -29.94 2.42
C THR A 55 -3.03 -30.30 0.96
N GLY A 56 -2.48 -29.52 0.01
CA GLY A 56 -2.77 -29.67 -1.43
C GLY A 56 -4.11 -29.06 -1.87
N VAL A 57 -4.93 -28.55 -0.95
CA VAL A 57 -6.28 -28.06 -1.23
C VAL A 57 -6.41 -26.57 -0.93
N LYS A 58 -7.19 -25.85 -1.73
CA LYS A 58 -7.48 -24.43 -1.48
C LYS A 58 -8.17 -24.24 -0.14
N VAL A 59 -7.91 -23.08 0.50
CA VAL A 59 -8.53 -22.70 1.76
C VAL A 59 -10.06 -22.80 1.70
N ASN A 60 -10.64 -23.47 2.68
CA ASN A 60 -12.08 -23.57 2.88
C ASN A 60 -12.40 -23.62 4.39
N PRO A 61 -13.67 -23.44 4.79
CA PRO A 61 -14.06 -23.42 6.21
C PRO A 61 -13.67 -24.68 6.98
N HIS A 62 -13.79 -25.86 6.37
CA HIS A 62 -13.44 -27.13 7.00
C HIS A 62 -11.95 -27.20 7.38
N GLN A 63 -11.06 -26.84 6.45
CA GLN A 63 -9.61 -26.86 6.70
C GLN A 63 -9.20 -25.82 7.75
N ILE A 64 -9.84 -24.64 7.75
CA ILE A 64 -9.58 -23.62 8.77
C ILE A 64 -9.96 -24.18 10.16
N ARG A 65 -11.12 -24.80 10.28
CA ARG A 65 -11.58 -25.40 11.52
C ARG A 65 -10.63 -26.51 11.99
N GLU A 66 -10.25 -27.42 11.09
CA GLU A 66 -9.29 -28.48 11.37
C GLU A 66 -7.98 -27.91 11.92
N PHE A 67 -7.42 -26.90 11.27
CA PHE A 67 -6.19 -26.22 11.73
C PHE A 67 -6.36 -25.55 13.08
N LEU A 68 -7.47 -24.85 13.33
CA LEU A 68 -7.72 -24.12 14.58
C LEU A 68 -7.98 -25.04 15.77
N ASN A 69 -8.38 -26.29 15.54
CA ASN A 69 -8.61 -27.33 16.55
C ASN A 69 -7.37 -28.20 16.84
N LEU A 70 -6.24 -27.97 16.15
CA LEU A 70 -5.02 -28.73 16.41
C LEU A 70 -4.51 -28.50 17.85
N PRO A 71 -3.87 -29.50 18.46
CA PRO A 71 -3.04 -29.30 19.63
C PRO A 71 -1.94 -28.26 19.35
N SER A 72 -1.62 -27.41 20.34
CA SER A 72 -0.69 -26.31 20.19
C SER A 72 0.63 -26.68 19.52
N ALA A 73 1.25 -27.78 19.98
CA ALA A 73 2.53 -28.25 19.42
C ALA A 73 2.41 -28.63 17.95
N GLN A 74 1.30 -29.27 17.53
CA GLN A 74 1.06 -29.65 16.13
C GLN A 74 0.81 -28.42 15.27
N ALA A 75 0.00 -27.47 15.72
CA ALA A 75 -0.25 -26.23 14.99
C ALA A 75 1.04 -25.43 14.75
N ILE A 76 1.88 -25.29 15.79
CA ILE A 76 3.19 -24.64 15.68
C ILE A 76 4.08 -25.38 14.69
N ALA A 77 4.16 -26.72 14.78
CA ALA A 77 4.97 -27.55 13.87
C ALA A 77 4.56 -27.38 12.41
N VAL A 78 3.24 -27.35 12.12
CA VAL A 78 2.71 -27.10 10.77
C VAL A 78 3.13 -25.73 10.25
N VAL A 79 3.03 -24.67 11.06
CA VAL A 79 3.43 -23.31 10.64
C VAL A 79 4.94 -23.20 10.47
N LEU A 80 5.75 -23.84 11.30
CA LEU A 80 7.21 -23.90 11.13
C LEU A 80 7.60 -24.69 9.88
N SER A 81 6.95 -25.81 9.57
CA SER A 81 7.14 -26.54 8.33
C SER A 81 6.81 -25.68 7.11
N TYR A 82 5.70 -24.94 7.15
CA TYR A 82 5.37 -23.97 6.09
C TYR A 82 6.47 -22.92 5.93
N ARG A 83 6.93 -22.31 7.03
CA ARG A 83 8.04 -21.34 6.98
C ARG A 83 9.29 -21.93 6.33
N SER A 84 9.64 -23.17 6.66
CA SER A 84 10.80 -23.86 6.06
C SER A 84 10.64 -24.07 4.56
N ARG A 85 9.44 -24.43 4.09
CA ARG A 85 9.12 -24.51 2.64
C ARG A 85 9.27 -23.17 1.94
N LEU A 86 8.80 -22.07 2.56
CA LEU A 86 8.94 -20.74 1.99
C LEU A 86 10.41 -20.31 1.88
N LEU A 87 11.24 -20.70 2.84
CA LEU A 87 12.70 -20.47 2.80
C LEU A 87 13.34 -21.28 1.67
N ALA A 88 12.97 -22.55 1.51
CA ALA A 88 13.47 -23.40 0.42
C ALA A 88 13.08 -22.87 -0.97
N LEU A 89 11.95 -22.14 -1.08
CA LEU A 89 11.54 -21.43 -2.30
C LEU A 89 12.29 -20.10 -2.51
N ASN A 90 13.28 -19.78 -1.69
CA ASN A 90 14.08 -18.54 -1.75
C ASN A 90 13.23 -17.26 -1.74
N LEU A 91 12.09 -17.26 -1.04
CA LEU A 91 11.27 -16.07 -0.91
C LEU A 91 11.91 -15.05 0.04
N SER A 92 11.72 -13.77 -0.25
CA SER A 92 12.26 -12.71 0.59
C SER A 92 11.70 -12.78 2.03
N PRO A 93 12.50 -12.43 3.07
CA PRO A 93 12.04 -12.39 4.45
C PRO A 93 10.76 -11.59 4.66
N ASN A 94 10.58 -10.48 3.93
CA ASN A 94 9.35 -9.68 3.96
C ASN A 94 8.13 -10.44 3.44
N THR A 95 8.29 -11.23 2.37
CA THR A 95 7.21 -12.05 1.82
C THR A 95 6.82 -13.14 2.82
N ILE A 96 7.80 -13.82 3.40
CA ILE A 96 7.59 -14.86 4.41
C ILE A 96 6.88 -14.27 5.63
N ASN A 97 7.38 -13.15 6.16
CA ASN A 97 6.78 -12.49 7.31
C ASN A 97 5.33 -12.02 7.03
N THR A 98 5.04 -11.55 5.82
CA THR A 98 3.68 -11.16 5.43
C THR A 98 2.74 -12.37 5.42
N ARG A 99 3.19 -13.52 4.92
CA ARG A 99 2.41 -14.76 4.91
C ARG A 99 2.18 -15.29 6.33
N LEU A 100 3.22 -15.30 7.17
CA LEU A 100 3.10 -15.68 8.58
C LEU A 100 2.18 -14.73 9.36
N ALA A 101 2.22 -13.43 9.07
CA ALA A 101 1.33 -12.45 9.70
C ALA A 101 -0.15 -12.73 9.40
N ALA A 102 -0.49 -13.19 8.20
CA ALA A 102 -1.86 -13.58 7.86
C ALA A 102 -2.35 -14.76 8.72
N ILE A 103 -1.51 -15.80 8.89
CA ILE A 103 -1.84 -16.98 9.70
C ILE A 103 -1.98 -16.58 11.18
N LYS A 104 -1.03 -15.81 11.72
CA LYS A 104 -1.09 -15.30 13.08
C LYS A 104 -2.34 -14.45 13.32
N SER A 105 -2.71 -13.62 12.36
CA SER A 105 -3.90 -12.77 12.44
C SER A 105 -5.18 -13.60 12.48
N LEU A 106 -5.29 -14.66 11.68
CA LEU A 106 -6.40 -15.61 11.71
C LEU A 106 -6.50 -16.30 13.08
N VAL A 107 -5.39 -16.86 13.56
CA VAL A 107 -5.34 -17.53 14.89
C VAL A 107 -5.72 -16.56 16.01
N ASN A 108 -5.19 -15.34 15.99
CA ASN A 108 -5.54 -14.34 17.00
C ASN A 108 -7.01 -13.92 16.94
N HIS A 109 -7.60 -13.88 15.74
CA HIS A 109 -9.04 -13.64 15.60
C HIS A 109 -9.87 -14.78 16.19
N ALA A 110 -9.55 -16.03 15.83
CA ALA A 110 -10.21 -17.21 16.34
C ALA A 110 -10.11 -17.31 17.87
N ARG A 111 -8.95 -16.97 18.44
CA ARG A 111 -8.76 -16.96 19.90
C ARG A 111 -9.68 -15.95 20.61
N LYS A 112 -9.88 -14.77 20.03
CA LYS A 112 -10.81 -13.76 20.57
C LYS A 112 -12.25 -14.25 20.62
N LEU A 113 -12.59 -15.19 19.71
CA LEU A 113 -13.91 -15.83 19.65
C LEU A 113 -13.97 -17.16 20.41
N SER A 114 -12.92 -17.51 21.17
CA SER A 114 -12.78 -18.80 21.87
C SER A 114 -12.87 -20.03 20.94
N GLN A 115 -12.55 -19.86 19.65
CA GLN A 115 -12.55 -20.92 18.63
C GLN A 115 -11.15 -21.51 18.38
N CYS A 116 -10.14 -21.09 19.15
CA CYS A 116 -8.78 -21.59 19.05
C CYS A 116 -8.09 -21.55 20.41
N GLY A 117 -7.53 -22.67 20.83
CA GLY A 117 -6.87 -22.81 22.13
C GLY A 117 -5.37 -22.50 22.13
N PHE A 118 -4.72 -22.32 20.96
CA PHE A 118 -3.28 -22.11 20.85
C PHE A 118 -2.90 -20.68 20.40
N SER A 119 -1.63 -20.34 20.60
CA SER A 119 -1.03 -19.10 20.14
C SER A 119 0.14 -19.38 19.17
N LEU A 120 0.35 -18.50 18.22
CA LEU A 120 1.51 -18.49 17.34
C LEU A 120 2.48 -17.33 17.68
N ALA A 121 2.44 -16.81 18.91
CA ALA A 121 3.33 -15.73 19.35
C ALA A 121 4.81 -16.14 19.23
N ASP A 122 5.12 -17.39 19.60
CA ASP A 122 6.48 -17.94 19.59
C ASP A 122 7.03 -18.24 18.20
N VAL A 123 6.20 -18.22 17.16
CA VAL A 123 6.69 -18.31 15.78
C VAL A 123 7.34 -16.97 15.41
N ALA A 124 8.64 -16.86 15.62
CA ALA A 124 9.37 -15.62 15.35
C ALA A 124 9.32 -15.21 13.87
N SER A 125 9.20 -13.92 13.63
CA SER A 125 9.42 -13.34 12.31
C SER A 125 10.89 -13.40 11.91
N LEU A 126 11.17 -13.53 10.62
CA LEU A 126 12.55 -13.47 10.11
C LEU A 126 13.08 -12.03 10.24
N LYS A 127 14.36 -11.91 10.60
CA LYS A 127 15.04 -10.62 10.59
C LYS A 127 15.04 -10.08 9.15
N VAL A 128 14.58 -8.86 9.00
CA VAL A 128 14.56 -8.17 7.71
C VAL A 128 15.69 -7.16 7.75
N GLU A 129 16.67 -7.33 6.90
CA GLU A 129 17.62 -6.26 6.66
C GLU A 129 16.92 -5.11 5.95
N ALA A 130 17.08 -3.91 6.49
CA ALA A 130 16.39 -2.72 6.00
C ALA A 130 16.88 -2.25 4.60
N TYR A 131 17.78 -3.04 3.96
CA TYR A 131 18.31 -2.71 2.64
C TYR A 131 17.33 -3.12 1.54
N ARG A 132 16.62 -2.13 1.03
CA ARG A 132 16.13 -2.14 -0.36
C ARG A 132 16.78 -0.95 -1.04
N ASP A 133 17.37 -1.18 -2.21
CA ASP A 133 17.68 -0.08 -3.11
C ASP A 133 16.35 0.59 -3.52
N THR A 134 15.90 1.48 -2.68
CA THR A 134 14.76 2.36 -2.93
C THR A 134 15.25 3.73 -3.37
N SER A 135 16.56 3.88 -3.59
CA SER A 135 17.11 5.13 -4.06
C SER A 135 16.41 5.56 -5.34
N GLY A 136 15.98 6.79 -5.37
CA GLY A 136 15.35 7.40 -6.53
C GLY A 136 16.38 7.82 -7.58
N VAL A 137 16.02 8.83 -8.33
CA VAL A 137 16.89 9.52 -9.29
C VAL A 137 17.11 10.96 -8.83
N GLU A 138 18.17 11.56 -9.27
CA GLU A 138 18.46 12.98 -9.05
C GLU A 138 17.41 13.88 -9.71
N PRO A 139 17.19 15.10 -9.21
CA PRO A 139 16.19 16.04 -9.74
C PRO A 139 16.34 16.34 -11.22
N ASN A 140 17.57 16.43 -11.73
CA ASN A 140 17.84 16.66 -13.16
C ASN A 140 17.38 15.47 -14.01
N VAL A 141 17.60 14.23 -13.57
CA VAL A 141 17.12 13.03 -14.27
C VAL A 141 15.59 13.01 -14.29
N TYR A 142 14.95 13.34 -13.17
CA TYR A 142 13.49 13.43 -13.12
C TYR A 142 12.96 14.56 -14.03
N ARG A 143 13.68 15.66 -14.16
CA ARG A 143 13.35 16.75 -15.08
C ARG A 143 13.30 16.26 -16.52
N VAL A 144 14.30 15.50 -16.98
CA VAL A 144 14.30 14.92 -18.33
C VAL A 144 13.06 14.03 -18.54
N MET A 145 12.72 13.19 -17.57
CA MET A 145 11.51 12.34 -17.67
C MET A 145 10.21 13.15 -17.81
N ILE A 146 10.08 14.25 -17.13
CA ILE A 146 8.83 15.04 -17.14
C ILE A 146 8.76 15.95 -18.37
N GLU A 147 9.91 16.45 -18.88
CA GLU A 147 10.03 17.26 -20.07
C GLU A 147 9.81 16.45 -21.37
N ALA A 148 10.08 15.16 -21.34
CA ALA A 148 9.81 14.26 -22.45
C ALA A 148 8.31 13.98 -22.69
N ILE A 149 7.43 14.40 -21.77
CA ILE A 149 5.98 14.17 -21.90
C ILE A 149 5.39 15.17 -22.90
N ASP A 150 4.82 14.65 -23.99
CA ASP A 150 4.07 15.46 -24.96
C ASP A 150 2.72 15.92 -24.37
N THR A 151 2.71 17.12 -23.79
CA THR A 151 1.52 17.70 -23.16
C THR A 151 0.46 18.23 -24.14
N GLU A 152 0.68 18.14 -25.44
CA GLU A 152 -0.36 18.46 -26.42
C GLU A 152 -1.38 17.33 -26.54
N THR A 153 -0.98 16.10 -26.25
CA THR A 153 -1.86 14.94 -26.27
C THR A 153 -2.71 14.83 -25.01
N VAL A 154 -3.89 14.23 -25.12
CA VAL A 154 -4.76 13.92 -23.96
C VAL A 154 -4.05 13.02 -22.95
N GLY A 155 -3.32 12.01 -23.46
CA GLY A 155 -2.52 11.12 -22.63
C GLY A 155 -1.40 11.84 -21.89
N GLY A 156 -0.69 12.71 -22.58
CA GLY A 156 0.40 13.48 -21.99
C GLY A 156 -0.05 14.45 -20.92
N LYS A 157 -1.18 15.16 -21.11
CA LYS A 157 -1.78 16.02 -20.06
C LYS A 157 -2.08 15.24 -18.79
N ARG A 158 -2.66 14.03 -18.92
CA ARG A 158 -2.90 13.13 -17.79
C ARG A 158 -1.59 12.72 -17.11
N ASP A 159 -0.64 12.25 -17.91
CA ASP A 159 0.60 11.67 -17.42
C ASP A 159 1.47 12.74 -16.75
N TYR A 160 1.51 13.93 -17.31
CA TYR A 160 2.18 15.10 -16.72
C TYR A 160 1.58 15.49 -15.37
N ALA A 161 0.24 15.58 -15.27
CA ALA A 161 -0.43 15.88 -14.00
C ALA A 161 -0.15 14.81 -12.92
N ILE A 162 -0.14 13.53 -13.30
CA ILE A 162 0.23 12.43 -12.40
C ILE A 162 1.67 12.57 -11.90
N MET A 163 2.61 12.80 -12.81
CA MET A 163 4.02 12.95 -12.47
C MET A 163 4.25 14.15 -11.54
N ARG A 164 3.58 15.29 -11.80
CA ARG A 164 3.63 16.46 -10.89
C ARG A 164 3.17 16.10 -9.48
N LEU A 165 2.04 15.38 -9.32
CA LEU A 165 1.56 14.95 -8.00
C LEU A 165 2.51 14.00 -7.28
N LEU A 166 3.14 13.08 -8.01
CA LEU A 166 4.10 12.15 -7.42
C LEU A 166 5.36 12.84 -6.91
N TRP A 167 5.80 13.90 -7.61
CA TRP A 167 7.00 14.64 -7.25
C TRP A 167 6.70 15.80 -6.31
N ASP A 168 5.86 16.76 -6.70
CA ASP A 168 5.66 18.01 -5.95
C ASP A 168 5.00 17.79 -4.59
N ASN A 169 4.10 16.80 -4.51
CA ASN A 169 3.37 16.47 -3.28
C ASN A 169 3.80 15.13 -2.68
N ALA A 170 4.79 14.47 -3.26
CA ALA A 170 5.29 13.17 -2.85
C ALA A 170 4.17 12.15 -2.57
N LEU A 171 3.09 12.13 -3.39
CA LEU A 171 1.94 11.26 -3.17
C LEU A 171 2.27 9.78 -3.38
N ARG A 172 1.60 8.92 -2.61
CA ARG A 172 1.66 7.48 -2.84
C ARG A 172 0.83 7.10 -4.06
N ARG A 173 1.23 6.02 -4.74
CA ARG A 173 0.48 5.45 -5.86
C ARG A 173 -1.03 5.31 -5.57
N SER A 174 -1.37 4.76 -4.40
CA SER A 174 -2.76 4.58 -3.98
C SER A 174 -3.49 5.88 -3.70
N GLU A 175 -2.80 6.92 -3.24
CA GLU A 175 -3.38 8.24 -3.01
C GLU A 175 -3.75 8.88 -4.35
N VAL A 176 -2.87 8.82 -5.35
CA VAL A 176 -3.13 9.34 -6.70
C VAL A 176 -4.28 8.60 -7.40
N THR A 177 -4.28 7.27 -7.35
CA THR A 177 -5.31 6.48 -8.05
C THR A 177 -6.67 6.53 -7.38
N ALA A 178 -6.76 6.91 -6.12
CA ALA A 178 -8.02 7.02 -5.39
C ALA A 178 -8.78 8.34 -5.64
N LEU A 179 -8.12 9.35 -6.21
CA LEU A 179 -8.69 10.69 -6.40
C LEU A 179 -9.93 10.67 -7.30
N ASN A 180 -10.92 11.49 -6.93
CA ASN A 180 -12.07 11.88 -7.76
C ASN A 180 -11.89 13.32 -8.24
N ILE A 181 -12.69 13.75 -9.20
CA ILE A 181 -12.66 15.13 -9.72
C ILE A 181 -12.95 16.12 -8.61
N GLU A 182 -13.94 15.85 -7.74
CA GLU A 182 -14.32 16.69 -6.59
C GLU A 182 -13.19 16.90 -5.57
N ASP A 183 -12.17 16.04 -5.57
CA ASP A 183 -11.05 16.16 -4.65
C ASP A 183 -10.09 17.30 -5.01
N PHE A 184 -10.13 17.78 -6.25
CA PHE A 184 -9.38 18.95 -6.69
C PHE A 184 -10.25 20.21 -6.60
N GLN A 185 -9.90 21.13 -5.72
CA GLN A 185 -10.64 22.35 -5.45
C GLN A 185 -9.68 23.55 -5.45
N SER A 186 -9.70 24.31 -6.51
CA SER A 186 -8.87 25.52 -6.67
C SER A 186 -7.36 25.27 -6.50
N ASP A 187 -6.83 25.48 -5.33
CA ASP A 187 -5.40 25.35 -4.97
C ASP A 187 -5.12 24.15 -4.06
N LYS A 188 -6.16 23.37 -3.71
CA LYS A 188 -6.08 22.26 -2.78
C LYS A 188 -6.46 20.94 -3.40
N LEU A 189 -5.88 19.86 -2.85
CA LEU A 189 -6.25 18.50 -3.20
C LEU A 189 -6.61 17.76 -1.91
N TRP A 190 -7.79 17.14 -1.89
CA TRP A 190 -8.28 16.36 -0.78
C TRP A 190 -7.88 14.90 -0.95
N ILE A 191 -7.06 14.37 -0.05
CA ILE A 191 -6.51 13.03 -0.14
C ILE A 191 -6.81 12.21 1.11
N ILE A 192 -6.93 10.89 0.94
CA ILE A 192 -6.96 9.95 2.06
C ILE A 192 -5.57 9.37 2.22
N ARG A 193 -4.86 9.73 3.30
CA ARG A 193 -3.54 9.17 3.60
C ARG A 193 -3.65 7.70 4.02
N LYS A 194 -2.61 6.92 3.72
CA LYS A 194 -2.55 5.50 4.12
C LYS A 194 -2.82 5.33 5.62
N GLY A 195 -3.80 4.47 5.95
CA GLY A 195 -4.20 4.20 7.35
C GLY A 195 -5.13 5.25 7.96
N LYS A 196 -5.64 6.20 7.16
CA LYS A 196 -6.67 7.16 7.56
C LYS A 196 -7.97 6.88 6.82
N ILE A 197 -9.09 7.34 7.39
CA ILE A 197 -10.43 7.22 6.80
C ILE A 197 -10.88 8.57 6.25
N GLN A 198 -10.50 9.66 6.91
CA GLN A 198 -10.90 11.01 6.53
C GLN A 198 -9.96 11.62 5.49
N LYS A 199 -10.54 12.37 4.56
CA LYS A 199 -9.80 13.21 3.62
C LYS A 199 -9.16 14.36 4.37
N GLN A 200 -7.94 14.71 3.98
CA GLN A 200 -7.25 15.92 4.42
C GLN A 200 -6.83 16.75 3.20
N ALA A 201 -6.91 18.06 3.32
CA ALA A 201 -6.44 18.97 2.29
C ALA A 201 -4.91 19.05 2.28
N ILE A 202 -4.34 19.10 1.09
CA ILE A 202 -2.95 19.48 0.84
C ILE A 202 -2.92 20.62 -0.17
N ASP A 203 -1.97 21.54 -0.01
CA ASP A 203 -1.77 22.63 -0.93
C ASP A 203 -1.03 22.15 -2.20
N LEU A 204 -1.36 22.76 -3.33
CA LEU A 204 -0.75 22.45 -4.61
C LEU A 204 0.14 23.59 -5.09
N ALA A 205 1.34 23.28 -5.52
CA ALA A 205 2.21 24.20 -6.23
C ALA A 205 1.56 24.69 -7.55
N GLY A 206 1.88 25.90 -7.99
CA GLY A 206 1.28 26.49 -9.18
C GLY A 206 1.38 25.63 -10.44
N LYS A 207 2.54 24.98 -10.67
CA LYS A 207 2.75 24.06 -11.80
C LYS A 207 1.85 22.83 -11.72
N THR A 208 1.69 22.25 -10.53
CA THR A 208 0.81 21.08 -10.30
C THR A 208 -0.66 21.44 -10.50
N ARG A 209 -1.08 22.59 -9.99
CA ARG A 209 -2.44 23.12 -10.19
C ARG A 209 -2.77 23.33 -11.65
N LEU A 210 -1.85 23.96 -12.40
CA LEU A 210 -2.01 24.18 -13.84
C LEU A 210 -2.13 22.84 -14.60
N ALA A 211 -1.25 21.89 -14.30
CA ALA A 211 -1.29 20.56 -14.92
C ALA A 211 -2.62 19.84 -14.68
N LEU A 212 -3.14 19.89 -13.45
CA LEU A 212 -4.45 19.33 -13.10
C LEU A 212 -5.60 20.02 -13.84
N ALA A 213 -5.57 21.36 -13.93
CA ALA A 213 -6.57 22.12 -14.65
C ALA A 213 -6.58 21.80 -16.16
N GLN A 214 -5.39 21.70 -16.78
CA GLN A 214 -5.25 21.31 -18.20
C GLN A 214 -5.76 19.88 -18.44
N TRP A 215 -5.44 18.95 -17.53
CA TRP A 215 -5.98 17.60 -17.61
C TRP A 215 -7.51 17.58 -17.49
N LEU A 216 -8.07 18.28 -16.52
CA LEU A 216 -9.54 18.35 -16.34
C LEU A 216 -10.24 18.99 -17.51
N GLY A 217 -9.65 19.99 -18.15
CA GLY A 217 -10.21 20.64 -19.34
C GLY A 217 -10.46 19.68 -20.50
N VAL A 218 -9.61 18.65 -20.65
CA VAL A 218 -9.76 17.62 -21.70
C VAL A 218 -10.48 16.37 -21.21
N ARG A 219 -10.38 16.08 -19.90
CA ARG A 219 -11.00 14.89 -19.32
C ARG A 219 -12.51 15.03 -19.17
N GLY A 220 -13.00 16.22 -18.77
CA GLY A 220 -14.40 16.44 -18.45
C GLY A 220 -14.91 15.53 -17.31
N GLY A 221 -16.24 15.37 -17.23
CA GLY A 221 -16.90 14.40 -16.36
C GLY A 221 -17.50 14.98 -15.08
N ALA A 222 -18.28 14.15 -14.35
CA ALA A 222 -18.94 14.53 -13.12
C ALA A 222 -18.00 14.49 -11.90
N ALA A 223 -18.29 15.28 -10.87
CA ALA A 223 -17.48 15.45 -9.67
C ALA A 223 -17.08 14.13 -8.98
N SER A 224 -18.00 13.18 -8.88
CA SER A 224 -17.80 11.88 -8.23
C SER A 224 -16.98 10.88 -9.06
N GLN A 225 -16.68 11.19 -10.31
CA GLN A 225 -15.91 10.30 -11.18
C GLN A 225 -14.41 10.33 -10.83
N PRO A 226 -13.66 9.26 -11.19
CA PRO A 226 -12.22 9.22 -10.98
C PRO A 226 -11.50 10.41 -11.62
N LEU A 227 -10.59 11.05 -10.91
CA LEU A 227 -9.76 12.11 -11.49
C LEU A 227 -8.90 11.58 -12.64
N PHE A 228 -8.23 10.44 -12.43
CA PHE A 228 -7.40 9.80 -13.44
C PHE A 228 -8.05 8.53 -13.97
N ILE A 229 -8.19 8.46 -15.28
CA ILE A 229 -8.82 7.35 -16.02
C ILE A 229 -7.82 6.65 -16.94
N ALA A 230 -8.12 5.40 -17.22
CA ALA A 230 -7.46 4.65 -18.29
C ALA A 230 -7.88 5.23 -19.66
N LEU A 231 -6.92 5.32 -20.59
CA LEU A 231 -7.12 5.80 -21.96
C LEU A 231 -6.90 4.68 -22.99
N ASP A 232 -6.64 3.45 -22.51
CA ASP A 232 -6.53 2.28 -23.39
C ASP A 232 -7.92 1.72 -23.75
N ASN A 233 -8.00 1.04 -24.90
CA ASN A 233 -9.27 0.54 -25.44
C ASN A 233 -10.01 -0.45 -24.52
N ARG A 234 -9.29 -1.18 -23.64
CA ARG A 234 -9.89 -2.21 -22.76
C ARG A 234 -10.55 -1.61 -21.51
N ALA A 235 -10.02 -0.50 -21.05
CA ALA A 235 -10.43 0.10 -19.79
C ALA A 235 -10.76 1.59 -19.91
N TYR A 236 -11.00 2.09 -21.10
CA TYR A 236 -11.28 3.50 -21.36
C TYR A 236 -12.35 4.05 -20.39
N GLY A 237 -12.07 5.20 -19.80
CA GLY A 237 -12.96 5.86 -18.85
C GLY A 237 -13.00 5.26 -17.44
N LYS A 238 -12.49 4.04 -17.23
CA LYS A 238 -12.40 3.44 -15.90
C LYS A 238 -11.28 4.08 -15.09
N ARG A 239 -11.38 4.01 -13.76
CA ARG A 239 -10.33 4.47 -12.83
C ARG A 239 -8.98 3.87 -13.20
N LEU A 240 -7.95 4.72 -13.29
CA LEU A 240 -6.58 4.28 -13.52
C LEU A 240 -6.14 3.35 -12.39
N SER A 241 -5.72 2.14 -12.74
CA SER A 241 -5.25 1.18 -11.74
C SER A 241 -3.84 1.52 -11.23
N GLY A 242 -3.53 1.10 -9.99
CA GLY A 242 -2.17 1.26 -9.47
C GLY A 242 -1.11 0.51 -10.30
N ARG A 243 -1.50 -0.57 -10.99
CA ARG A 243 -0.61 -1.30 -11.90
C ARG A 243 -0.34 -0.47 -13.16
N SER A 244 -1.39 0.09 -13.76
CA SER A 244 -1.27 0.95 -14.96
C SER A 244 -0.43 2.20 -14.66
N LEU A 245 -0.60 2.81 -13.47
CA LEU A 245 0.25 3.93 -13.03
C LEU A 245 1.72 3.48 -12.87
N GLY A 246 1.98 2.27 -12.40
CA GLY A 246 3.32 1.69 -12.34
C GLY A 246 3.96 1.59 -13.72
N TYR A 247 3.26 1.03 -14.69
CA TYR A 247 3.71 0.93 -16.07
C TYR A 247 3.92 2.29 -16.75
N LEU A 248 3.04 3.26 -16.44
CA LEU A 248 3.20 4.63 -16.94
C LEU A 248 4.54 5.23 -16.52
N VAL A 249 4.88 5.16 -15.23
CA VAL A 249 6.15 5.71 -14.72
C VAL A 249 7.35 4.96 -15.29
N GLU A 250 7.27 3.63 -15.42
CA GLU A 250 8.32 2.80 -16.00
C GLU A 250 8.56 3.14 -17.48
N ARG A 251 7.48 3.29 -18.26
CA ARG A 251 7.54 3.72 -19.67
C ARG A 251 8.18 5.11 -19.81
N LEU A 252 7.71 6.10 -19.05
CA LEU A 252 8.27 7.46 -19.10
C LEU A 252 9.77 7.51 -18.75
N ALA A 253 10.22 6.63 -17.88
CA ALA A 253 11.64 6.50 -17.59
C ALA A 253 12.42 5.89 -18.78
N GLN A 254 11.84 4.88 -19.43
CA GLN A 254 12.44 4.28 -20.64
C GLN A 254 12.47 5.26 -21.81
N ASP A 255 11.37 6.00 -22.04
CA ASP A 255 11.27 7.02 -23.11
C ASP A 255 12.30 8.17 -22.90
N ALA A 256 12.76 8.39 -21.68
CA ALA A 256 13.76 9.37 -21.29
C ALA A 256 15.17 8.77 -21.09
N ASP A 257 15.43 7.56 -21.57
CA ASP A 257 16.70 6.82 -21.46
C ASP A 257 17.25 6.74 -20.01
N VAL A 258 16.36 6.63 -19.03
CA VAL A 258 16.75 6.45 -17.62
C VAL A 258 17.04 4.97 -17.36
N GLU A 259 18.31 4.63 -17.18
CA GLU A 259 18.76 3.26 -16.94
C GLU A 259 18.11 2.63 -15.67
N LYS A 260 17.88 3.46 -14.67
CA LYS A 260 17.31 3.02 -13.40
C LYS A 260 15.83 2.71 -13.55
N ARG A 261 15.44 1.47 -13.17
CA ARG A 261 14.02 1.08 -13.16
C ARG A 261 13.22 2.00 -12.23
N MET A 262 12.31 2.79 -12.80
CA MET A 262 11.48 3.73 -12.06
C MET A 262 10.11 3.15 -11.69
N SER A 263 9.55 3.65 -10.62
CA SER A 263 8.21 3.32 -10.13
C SER A 263 7.63 4.51 -9.36
N PRO A 264 6.31 4.59 -9.16
CA PRO A 264 5.71 5.67 -8.36
C PRO A 264 6.31 5.82 -6.96
N HIS A 265 6.74 4.71 -6.37
CA HIS A 265 7.39 4.72 -5.06
C HIS A 265 8.79 5.34 -5.14
N ARG A 266 9.56 5.00 -6.17
CA ARG A 266 10.89 5.59 -6.39
C ARG A 266 10.80 7.08 -6.73
N VAL A 267 9.81 7.53 -7.53
CA VAL A 267 9.57 8.97 -7.75
C VAL A 267 9.33 9.71 -6.43
N ARG A 268 8.45 9.17 -5.60
CA ARG A 268 8.22 9.73 -4.26
C ARG A 268 9.50 9.72 -3.39
N HIS A 269 10.31 8.67 -3.45
CA HIS A 269 11.60 8.63 -2.77
C HIS A 269 12.53 9.72 -3.28
N SER A 270 12.66 9.88 -4.60
CA SER A 270 13.45 10.96 -5.21
C SER A 270 13.04 12.34 -4.71
N SER A 271 11.72 12.58 -4.69
CA SER A 271 11.16 13.85 -4.22
C SER A 271 11.49 14.16 -2.75
N ILE A 272 11.25 13.19 -1.86
CA ILE A 272 11.51 13.36 -0.42
C ILE A 272 13.00 13.59 -0.18
N THR A 273 13.81 12.86 -0.87
CA THR A 273 15.24 12.89 -0.82
C THR A 273 15.79 14.24 -1.34
N ALA A 274 15.30 14.71 -2.50
CA ALA A 274 15.65 16.01 -3.03
C ALA A 274 15.26 17.15 -2.07
N TYR A 275 14.12 17.02 -1.39
CA TYR A 275 13.70 17.98 -0.38
C TYR A 275 14.63 17.97 0.85
N LEU A 276 15.02 16.80 1.35
CA LEU A 276 15.95 16.69 2.48
C LEU A 276 17.32 17.33 2.14
N ASP A 277 17.80 17.16 0.90
CA ASP A 277 19.03 17.81 0.45
C ASP A 277 18.89 19.34 0.37
N LEU A 278 17.78 19.80 -0.19
CA LEU A 278 17.49 21.23 -0.32
C LEU A 278 17.35 21.93 1.04
N SER A 279 16.82 21.21 2.04
CA SER A 279 16.49 21.73 3.37
C SER A 279 17.52 21.39 4.45
N ASP A 280 18.69 20.86 4.06
CA ASP A 280 19.76 20.47 4.96
C ASP A 280 19.33 19.45 6.02
N GLY A 281 18.46 18.51 5.63
CA GLY A 281 17.99 17.42 6.48
C GLY A 281 16.76 17.74 7.34
N ASN A 282 15.93 18.72 6.97
CA ASN A 282 14.71 19.03 7.71
C ASN A 282 13.66 17.90 7.61
N VAL A 283 13.83 16.86 8.43
CA VAL A 283 12.94 15.70 8.48
C VAL A 283 11.51 16.04 8.92
N ARG A 284 11.33 17.14 9.66
CA ARG A 284 10.00 17.57 10.12
C ARG A 284 9.14 18.02 8.95
N ASP A 285 9.66 18.87 8.08
CA ASP A 285 8.94 19.35 6.91
C ASP A 285 8.82 18.24 5.85
N ALA A 286 9.84 17.40 5.68
CA ALA A 286 9.74 16.19 4.85
C ALA A 286 8.62 15.24 5.30
N ARG A 287 8.35 15.18 6.63
CA ARG A 287 7.19 14.44 7.16
C ARG A 287 5.87 15.07 6.78
N LEU A 288 5.76 16.39 6.82
CA LEU A 288 4.54 17.10 6.40
C LEU A 288 4.26 16.89 4.91
N LEU A 289 5.27 17.03 4.06
CA LEU A 289 5.18 16.74 2.63
C LEU A 289 4.72 15.31 2.38
N SER A 290 5.41 14.36 2.96
CA SER A 290 5.23 12.94 2.65
C SER A 290 4.08 12.27 3.41
N GLY A 291 3.64 12.80 4.55
CA GLY A 291 2.65 12.19 5.43
C GLY A 291 3.11 10.84 6.00
N HIS A 292 4.39 10.70 6.36
CA HIS A 292 4.88 9.52 7.07
C HIS A 292 4.38 9.54 8.53
N ALA A 293 3.85 8.41 8.99
CA ALA A 293 3.38 8.28 10.37
C ALA A 293 4.54 8.31 11.37
N LYS A 294 5.70 7.73 10.99
CA LYS A 294 6.89 7.61 11.83
C LYS A 294 8.05 8.41 11.24
N LEU A 295 8.74 9.17 12.08
CA LEU A 295 9.94 9.94 11.71
C LEU A 295 11.12 9.02 11.33
N GLU A 296 11.25 7.88 12.02
CA GLU A 296 12.34 6.92 11.78
C GLU A 296 12.37 6.44 10.32
N THR A 297 11.22 6.44 9.67
CA THR A 297 11.17 6.12 8.23
C THR A 297 11.88 7.17 7.38
N LEU A 298 11.93 8.43 7.80
CA LEU A 298 12.58 9.53 7.08
C LEU A 298 14.06 9.64 7.44
N VAL A 299 14.44 9.36 8.66
CA VAL A 299 15.86 9.33 9.10
C VAL A 299 16.68 8.36 8.24
N ILE A 300 16.09 7.23 7.84
CA ILE A 300 16.76 6.28 6.93
C ILE A 300 17.12 6.91 5.57
N TYR A 301 16.40 7.94 5.13
CA TYR A 301 16.73 8.65 3.89
C TYR A 301 17.90 9.62 4.07
N ASP A 302 18.02 10.21 5.25
CA ASP A 302 19.05 11.21 5.57
C ASP A 302 20.40 10.54 5.83
N ASP A 303 20.45 9.51 6.69
CA ASP A 303 21.67 8.84 7.15
C ASP A 303 22.49 8.18 6.02
N ARG A 304 21.88 7.85 4.89
CA ARG A 304 22.50 7.08 3.80
C ARG A 304 23.09 7.91 2.67
N ARG A 305 22.77 9.20 2.58
CA ARG A 305 23.09 10.02 1.41
C ARG A 305 24.33 10.87 1.57
N LYS A 306 24.55 11.34 2.77
CA LYS A 306 25.74 12.13 3.11
C LYS A 306 26.63 11.22 3.94
N ASN A 307 27.92 11.23 3.69
CA ASN A 307 28.88 10.67 4.64
C ASN A 307 28.87 11.56 5.91
N VAL A 308 27.71 11.57 6.58
CA VAL A 308 27.44 12.43 7.76
C VAL A 308 28.47 12.13 8.83
N GLN A 309 28.83 10.87 9.01
CA GLN A 309 29.88 10.48 9.97
C GLN A 309 31.23 11.12 9.62
N GLY A 310 31.66 11.06 8.36
CA GLY A 310 32.92 11.69 7.93
C GLY A 310 32.88 13.21 8.05
N GLN A 311 31.75 13.84 7.69
CA GLN A 311 31.58 15.31 7.83
C GLN A 311 31.58 15.74 9.30
N VAL A 312 30.90 14.98 10.18
CA VAL A 312 30.91 15.26 11.63
C VAL A 312 32.30 15.06 12.21
N SER A 313 33.00 14.00 11.82
CA SER A 313 34.39 13.78 12.24
C SER A 313 35.29 14.91 11.80
N SER A 314 35.18 15.39 10.55
CA SER A 314 35.99 16.54 10.09
C SER A 314 35.67 17.80 10.90
N LYS A 315 34.38 18.13 11.10
CA LYS A 315 33.98 19.27 11.92
C LYS A 315 34.48 19.19 13.36
N LEU A 316 34.51 17.98 13.94
CA LEU A 316 35.05 17.78 15.29
C LEU A 316 36.57 17.94 15.32
N ALA A 317 37.25 17.45 14.27
CA ALA A 317 38.69 17.61 14.14
C ALA A 317 39.11 19.11 13.98
N ASP A 318 38.27 19.92 13.34
CA ASP A 318 38.50 21.36 13.17
C ASP A 318 38.30 22.16 14.49
N LEU A 319 37.79 21.55 15.56
CA LEU A 319 37.59 22.18 16.87
C LEU A 319 38.81 22.08 17.80
N VAL A 320 39.78 21.22 17.49
CA VAL A 320 40.99 20.93 18.28
C VAL A 320 42.23 20.97 17.42
#